data_5d839456c2e49c6ef926e0c72993ceb1
#
_entry.id   5d839456c2e49c6ef926e0c72993ceb1
#
_cell.length_a   1.000
_cell.length_b   1.000
_cell.length_c   1.000
_cell.angle_alpha   90.00
_cell.angle_beta   90.00
_cell.angle_gamma   90.00
#
_symmetry.space_group_name_H-M   'P 1'
#
loop_
_entity.id
_entity.type
_entity.pdbx_description
1 polymer ?
#
loop_
_entity_poly.entity_id
_entity_poly.type
_entity_poly.pdbx_seq_one_letter_code
_entity_poly.pdbx_strand_id
1 'polypeptide(L)'
;MTLPALPEESFQRVLCVVAHPDDMEYGTSAAVARWTVRGIEVGYLLLTRGEAGMPNPPEETARLRVAEQRAACAVVGVKHLTVLKHPDGVLVYGLDLRRDICREIRRFKPDVVLGAGYEIETPYGFDQADHRAAGLATLDAVRDAGNRWVFPEQVDDEGLQPHSVRWYIVPGLAGSGATHGVDVSGEPLRCGVASLEAHAAYLAALPGGYVRLMRRRLSPISGGAGARRA
;
A
#
# COMPACT_ATOMS: atom_id res chain seq x y z
N MET A 1 -6.91 -14.14 21.41
CA MET A 1 -8.12 -14.20 20.59
C MET A 1 -7.69 -14.26 19.14
N THR A 2 -8.26 -15.16 18.34
CA THR A 2 -8.07 -15.17 16.88
C THR A 2 -8.97 -14.10 16.29
N LEU A 3 -8.41 -13.22 15.43
CA LEU A 3 -9.20 -12.24 14.70
C LEU A 3 -10.16 -12.95 13.73
N PRO A 4 -11.37 -12.44 13.50
CA PRO A 4 -12.22 -12.92 12.42
C PRO A 4 -11.51 -12.72 11.07
N ALA A 5 -11.79 -13.61 10.12
CA ALA A 5 -11.25 -13.47 8.77
C ALA A 5 -11.85 -12.25 8.06
N LEU A 6 -11.03 -11.55 7.27
CA LEU A 6 -11.54 -10.53 6.36
C LEU A 6 -12.51 -11.19 5.36
N PRO A 7 -13.72 -10.62 5.12
CA PRO A 7 -14.71 -11.21 4.22
C PRO A 7 -14.32 -11.01 2.74
N GLU A 8 -13.26 -11.70 2.29
CA GLU A 8 -12.65 -11.55 0.96
C GLU A 8 -13.60 -11.88 -0.20
N GLU A 9 -14.65 -12.67 0.05
CA GLU A 9 -15.70 -12.98 -0.92
C GLU A 9 -16.64 -11.80 -1.22
N SER A 10 -16.60 -10.75 -0.41
CA SER A 10 -17.48 -9.59 -0.52
C SER A 10 -16.96 -8.52 -1.47
N PHE A 11 -15.76 -8.65 -2.03
CA PHE A 11 -15.15 -7.67 -2.93
C PHE A 11 -14.38 -8.32 -4.08
N GLN A 12 -14.27 -7.60 -5.19
CA GLN A 12 -13.58 -8.06 -6.41
C GLN A 12 -12.45 -7.11 -6.84
N ARG A 13 -12.44 -5.86 -6.34
CA ARG A 13 -11.48 -4.84 -6.75
C ARG A 13 -10.92 -4.11 -5.53
N VAL A 14 -9.60 -4.07 -5.42
CA VAL A 14 -8.87 -3.40 -4.33
C VAL A 14 -7.92 -2.38 -4.91
N LEU A 15 -8.00 -1.13 -4.47
CA LEU A 15 -7.00 -0.10 -4.76
C LEU A 15 -6.15 0.14 -3.51
N CYS A 16 -4.87 -0.11 -3.61
CA CYS A 16 -3.91 0.19 -2.55
C CYS A 16 -3.27 1.56 -2.81
N VAL A 17 -3.36 2.46 -1.85
CA VAL A 17 -2.84 3.83 -1.95
C VAL A 17 -1.76 4.02 -0.91
N VAL A 18 -0.53 4.28 -1.35
CA VAL A 18 0.65 4.40 -0.50
C VAL A 18 1.53 5.57 -0.92
N ALA A 19 2.38 6.03 -0.01
CA ALA A 19 3.25 7.17 -0.26
C ALA A 19 4.36 6.84 -1.26
N HIS A 20 5.07 5.70 -1.03
CA HIS A 20 6.31 5.39 -1.71
C HIS A 20 6.32 4.01 -2.37
N PRO A 21 7.21 3.77 -3.35
CA PRO A 21 7.60 2.41 -3.73
C PRO A 21 8.10 1.65 -2.50
N ASP A 22 7.72 0.37 -2.35
CA ASP A 22 8.01 -0.56 -1.25
C ASP A 22 7.04 -0.56 -0.05
N ASP A 23 6.22 0.46 0.16
CA ASP A 23 5.29 0.52 1.30
C ASP A 23 4.37 -0.72 1.38
N MET A 24 3.91 -1.22 0.23
CA MET A 24 3.06 -2.42 0.18
C MET A 24 3.83 -3.68 0.60
N GLU A 25 5.10 -3.74 0.27
CA GLU A 25 5.96 -4.90 0.45
C GLU A 25 6.31 -5.12 1.93
N TYR A 26 6.38 -4.05 2.71
CA TYR A 26 6.65 -4.15 4.15
C TYR A 26 5.47 -4.63 5.00
N GLY A 27 4.25 -4.68 4.46
CA GLY A 27 3.10 -5.02 5.29
C GLY A 27 2.03 -5.88 4.64
N THR A 28 1.73 -5.66 3.36
CA THR A 28 0.47 -6.13 2.76
C THR A 28 0.61 -6.90 1.46
N SER A 29 1.78 -6.91 0.82
CA SER A 29 1.98 -7.58 -0.46
C SER A 29 1.67 -9.08 -0.42
N ALA A 30 1.84 -9.75 0.72
CA ALA A 30 1.44 -11.14 0.88
C ALA A 30 -0.09 -11.33 0.79
N ALA A 31 -0.88 -10.41 1.36
CA ALA A 31 -2.33 -10.43 1.19
C ALA A 31 -2.73 -10.14 -0.26
N VAL A 32 -2.03 -9.22 -0.91
CA VAL A 32 -2.23 -8.92 -2.35
C VAL A 32 -1.96 -10.17 -3.20
N ALA A 33 -0.85 -10.88 -2.98
CA ALA A 33 -0.55 -12.12 -3.68
C ALA A 33 -1.68 -13.18 -3.52
N ARG A 34 -2.24 -13.27 -2.31
CA ARG A 34 -3.40 -14.14 -2.07
C ARG A 34 -4.63 -13.69 -2.87
N TRP A 35 -4.92 -12.39 -2.89
CA TRP A 35 -6.10 -11.84 -3.57
C TRP A 35 -6.00 -12.01 -5.09
N THR A 36 -4.85 -11.71 -5.69
CA THR A 36 -4.66 -11.81 -7.14
C THR A 36 -4.78 -13.26 -7.64
N VAL A 37 -4.23 -14.24 -6.90
CA VAL A 37 -4.40 -15.66 -7.22
C VAL A 37 -5.87 -16.11 -7.14
N ARG A 38 -6.67 -15.48 -6.28
CA ARG A 38 -8.12 -15.73 -6.16
C ARG A 38 -8.96 -14.98 -7.19
N GLY A 39 -8.32 -14.23 -8.09
CA GLY A 39 -9.00 -13.49 -9.15
C GLY A 39 -9.50 -12.10 -8.74
N ILE A 40 -9.15 -11.61 -7.55
CA ILE A 40 -9.44 -10.24 -7.15
C ILE A 40 -8.49 -9.30 -7.89
N GLU A 41 -9.03 -8.30 -8.55
CA GLU A 41 -8.25 -7.28 -9.25
C GLU A 41 -7.65 -6.29 -8.23
N VAL A 42 -6.32 -6.18 -8.20
CA VAL A 42 -5.61 -5.26 -7.31
C VAL A 42 -4.86 -4.23 -8.13
N GLY A 43 -5.05 -2.95 -7.79
CA GLY A 43 -4.30 -1.81 -8.31
C GLY A 43 -3.49 -1.13 -7.23
N TYR A 44 -2.34 -0.57 -7.61
CA TYR A 44 -1.49 0.24 -6.76
C TYR A 44 -1.49 1.69 -7.26
N LEU A 45 -1.68 2.62 -6.35
CA LEU A 45 -1.47 4.05 -6.52
C LEU A 45 -0.36 4.51 -5.57
N LEU A 46 0.80 4.85 -6.14
CA LEU A 46 1.90 5.45 -5.43
C LEU A 46 1.83 6.97 -5.58
N LEU A 47 1.91 7.70 -4.48
CA LEU A 47 1.77 9.15 -4.49
C LEU A 47 3.07 9.87 -4.89
N THR A 48 4.23 9.25 -4.59
CA THR A 48 5.55 9.73 -4.99
C THR A 48 6.29 8.68 -5.81
N ARG A 49 7.46 9.03 -6.33
CA ARG A 49 8.37 8.09 -6.99
C ARG A 49 9.45 7.56 -6.07
N GLY A 50 9.43 7.96 -4.78
CA GLY A 50 10.44 7.60 -3.79
C GLY A 50 11.80 8.22 -4.05
N GLU A 51 11.85 9.38 -4.70
CA GLU A 51 13.07 10.00 -5.21
C GLU A 51 14.03 10.52 -4.14
N ALA A 52 13.57 10.71 -2.91
CA ALA A 52 14.40 11.11 -1.77
C ALA A 52 14.93 9.90 -0.97
N GLY A 53 14.53 8.67 -1.32
CA GLY A 53 14.81 7.47 -0.51
C GLY A 53 16.18 6.85 -0.68
N MET A 54 17.07 7.39 -1.53
CA MET A 54 18.40 6.84 -1.78
C MET A 54 19.46 7.96 -1.89
N PRO A 55 20.77 7.64 -1.72
CA PRO A 55 21.85 8.63 -1.87
C PRO A 55 22.07 9.14 -3.30
N ASN A 56 21.52 8.46 -4.31
CA ASN A 56 21.64 8.85 -5.71
C ASN A 56 20.86 10.15 -6.01
N PRO A 57 21.15 10.83 -7.13
CA PRO A 57 20.34 11.97 -7.58
C PRO A 57 18.86 11.62 -7.66
N PRO A 58 17.94 12.53 -7.27
CA PRO A 58 16.51 12.22 -7.17
C PRO A 58 15.89 11.63 -8.43
N GLU A 59 16.23 12.14 -9.61
CA GLU A 59 15.66 11.64 -10.87
C GLU A 59 16.16 10.24 -11.25
N GLU A 60 17.39 9.90 -10.88
CA GLU A 60 17.94 8.54 -11.03
C GLU A 60 17.25 7.58 -10.05
N THR A 61 17.13 7.98 -8.78
CA THR A 61 16.41 7.24 -7.74
C THR A 61 14.97 6.96 -8.16
N ALA A 62 14.25 7.97 -8.66
CA ALA A 62 12.88 7.83 -9.12
C ALA A 62 12.75 6.75 -10.22
N ARG A 63 13.62 6.79 -11.23
CA ARG A 63 13.60 5.80 -12.32
C ARG A 63 13.84 4.39 -11.81
N LEU A 64 14.82 4.23 -10.92
CA LEU A 64 15.19 2.96 -10.34
C LEU A 64 14.06 2.40 -9.48
N ARG A 65 13.57 3.16 -8.50
CA ARG A 65 12.54 2.69 -7.57
C ARG A 65 11.21 2.37 -8.26
N VAL A 66 10.82 3.16 -9.28
CA VAL A 66 9.63 2.86 -10.09
C VAL A 66 9.81 1.58 -10.92
N ALA A 67 11.02 1.30 -11.42
CA ALA A 67 11.30 0.06 -12.14
C ALA A 67 11.24 -1.16 -11.19
N GLU A 68 11.79 -1.04 -9.99
CA GLU A 68 11.72 -2.08 -8.95
C GLU A 68 10.28 -2.32 -8.51
N GLN A 69 9.47 -1.26 -8.33
CA GLN A 69 8.05 -1.42 -8.00
C GLN A 69 7.27 -2.16 -9.08
N ARG A 70 7.57 -1.93 -10.36
CA ARG A 70 6.95 -2.72 -11.44
C ARG A 70 7.31 -4.19 -11.36
N ALA A 71 8.57 -4.49 -11.03
CA ALA A 71 9.01 -5.88 -10.82
C ALA A 71 8.31 -6.50 -9.61
N ALA A 72 8.21 -5.78 -8.49
CA ALA A 72 7.48 -6.21 -7.30
C ALA A 72 6.00 -6.48 -7.58
N CYS A 73 5.33 -5.59 -8.32
CA CYS A 73 3.95 -5.79 -8.78
C CYS A 73 3.77 -7.08 -9.59
N ALA A 74 4.71 -7.38 -10.48
CA ALA A 74 4.66 -8.60 -11.30
C ALA A 74 4.73 -9.87 -10.43
N VAL A 75 5.51 -9.87 -9.36
CA VAL A 75 5.63 -11.01 -8.41
C VAL A 75 4.30 -11.32 -7.73
N VAL A 76 3.54 -10.30 -7.32
CA VAL A 76 2.26 -10.45 -6.61
C VAL A 76 1.03 -10.38 -7.52
N GLY A 77 1.24 -10.34 -8.85
CA GLY A 77 0.14 -10.38 -9.83
C GLY A 77 -0.62 -9.06 -10.01
N VAL A 78 -0.09 -7.94 -9.55
CA VAL A 78 -0.68 -6.60 -9.75
C VAL A 78 -0.39 -6.13 -11.16
N LYS A 79 -1.44 -5.78 -11.90
CA LYS A 79 -1.36 -5.34 -13.31
C LYS A 79 -1.60 -3.84 -13.49
N HIS A 80 -2.23 -3.21 -12.52
CA HIS A 80 -2.53 -1.78 -12.52
C HIS A 80 -1.62 -1.06 -11.53
N LEU A 81 -0.71 -0.26 -12.05
CA LEU A 81 0.21 0.56 -11.26
C LEU A 81 0.18 2.00 -11.78
N THR A 82 -0.34 2.90 -10.97
CA THR A 82 -0.27 4.34 -11.18
C THR A 82 0.76 4.95 -10.23
N VAL A 83 1.68 5.76 -10.77
CA VAL A 83 2.69 6.47 -9.98
C VAL A 83 2.53 7.96 -10.22
N LEU A 84 2.17 8.70 -9.19
CA LEU A 84 2.10 10.16 -9.23
C LEU A 84 3.49 10.78 -9.07
N LYS A 85 3.53 12.12 -9.06
CA LYS A 85 4.78 12.88 -9.00
C LYS A 85 4.73 13.93 -7.86
N HIS A 86 3.99 13.64 -6.79
CA HIS A 86 4.11 14.49 -5.61
C HIS A 86 5.52 14.37 -5.04
N PRO A 87 6.09 15.45 -4.49
CA PRO A 87 7.46 15.44 -3.98
C PRO A 87 7.62 14.47 -2.82
N ASP A 88 8.61 13.58 -2.92
CA ASP A 88 8.95 12.59 -1.91
C ASP A 88 9.66 13.22 -0.71
N GLY A 89 9.35 12.77 0.50
CA GLY A 89 9.89 13.27 1.77
C GLY A 89 9.20 14.53 2.30
N VAL A 90 8.37 15.17 1.50
CA VAL A 90 7.66 16.42 1.83
C VAL A 90 6.21 16.43 1.31
N LEU A 91 5.58 15.28 1.32
CA LEU A 91 4.20 15.12 0.88
C LEU A 91 3.26 15.97 1.73
N VAL A 92 2.46 16.80 1.08
CA VAL A 92 1.56 17.73 1.76
C VAL A 92 0.13 17.20 1.71
N TYR A 93 -0.49 17.00 2.88
CA TYR A 93 -1.94 16.80 2.94
C TYR A 93 -2.65 18.06 2.45
N GLY A 94 -3.43 17.93 1.38
CA GLY A 94 -4.12 19.07 0.77
C GLY A 94 -5.04 18.65 -0.38
N LEU A 95 -5.67 19.67 -1.00
CA LEU A 95 -6.67 19.44 -2.04
C LEU A 95 -6.09 18.76 -3.28
N ASP A 96 -4.86 19.07 -3.67
CA ASP A 96 -4.25 18.50 -4.86
C ASP A 96 -4.01 17.00 -4.70
N LEU A 97 -3.49 16.59 -3.53
CA LEU A 97 -3.30 15.18 -3.21
C LEU A 97 -4.63 14.43 -3.16
N ARG A 98 -5.64 14.98 -2.47
CA ARG A 98 -6.98 14.39 -2.40
C ARG A 98 -7.63 14.28 -3.78
N ARG A 99 -7.47 15.32 -4.63
CA ARG A 99 -7.99 15.36 -6.01
C ARG A 99 -7.41 14.23 -6.85
N ASP A 100 -6.11 14.01 -6.78
CA ASP A 100 -5.44 12.98 -7.56
C ASP A 100 -5.81 11.56 -7.10
N ILE A 101 -5.91 11.35 -5.79
CA ILE A 101 -6.39 10.06 -5.24
C ILE A 101 -7.86 9.84 -5.62
N CYS A 102 -8.72 10.85 -5.47
CA CYS A 102 -10.13 10.79 -5.87
C CYS A 102 -10.28 10.41 -7.35
N ARG A 103 -9.47 11.00 -8.22
CA ARG A 103 -9.45 10.68 -9.67
C ARG A 103 -9.14 9.21 -9.90
N GLU A 104 -8.16 8.65 -9.22
CA GLU A 104 -7.81 7.25 -9.39
C GLU A 104 -8.89 6.31 -8.82
N ILE A 105 -9.51 6.65 -7.69
CA ILE A 105 -10.65 5.90 -7.15
C ILE A 105 -11.81 5.88 -8.17
N ARG A 106 -12.16 7.01 -8.75
CA ARG A 106 -13.23 7.11 -9.78
C ARG A 106 -12.87 6.32 -11.05
N ARG A 107 -11.60 6.31 -11.43
CA ARG A 107 -11.10 5.58 -12.60
C ARG A 107 -11.08 4.08 -12.37
N PHE A 108 -10.49 3.65 -11.28
CA PHE A 108 -10.33 2.23 -10.97
C PHE A 108 -11.60 1.58 -10.44
N LYS A 109 -12.50 2.34 -9.77
CA LYS A 109 -13.78 1.89 -9.18
C LYS A 109 -13.61 0.71 -8.22
N PRO A 110 -12.81 0.84 -7.15
CA PRO A 110 -12.56 -0.24 -6.21
C PRO A 110 -13.74 -0.48 -5.27
N ASP A 111 -13.98 -1.73 -4.88
CA ASP A 111 -14.85 -2.06 -3.75
C ASP A 111 -14.18 -1.69 -2.43
N VAL A 112 -12.85 -1.87 -2.39
CA VAL A 112 -12.00 -1.66 -1.23
C VAL A 112 -10.88 -0.69 -1.58
N VAL A 113 -10.66 0.30 -0.73
CA VAL A 113 -9.41 1.08 -0.71
C VAL A 113 -8.61 0.67 0.52
N LEU A 114 -7.37 0.26 0.29
CA LEU A 114 -6.40 0.01 1.33
C LEU A 114 -5.46 1.21 1.37
N GLY A 115 -5.43 1.93 2.49
CA GLY A 115 -4.63 3.13 2.69
C GLY A 115 -3.52 2.94 3.71
N ALA A 116 -2.62 3.92 3.82
CA ALA A 116 -1.64 3.99 4.89
C ALA A 116 -2.31 4.35 6.23
N GLY A 117 -1.60 4.11 7.34
CA GLY A 117 -1.97 4.65 8.65
C GLY A 117 -1.82 6.17 8.67
N TYR A 118 -2.52 6.81 9.59
CA TYR A 118 -2.46 8.26 9.79
C TYR A 118 -2.19 8.64 11.26
N GLU A 119 -1.91 7.66 12.09
CA GLU A 119 -1.52 7.86 13.48
C GLU A 119 -0.10 8.44 13.55
N ILE A 120 0.16 9.21 14.61
CA ILE A 120 1.49 9.76 14.89
C ILE A 120 2.41 8.67 15.45
N GLU A 121 1.86 7.82 16.31
CA GLU A 121 2.59 6.74 16.97
C GLU A 121 2.20 5.39 16.39
N THR A 122 3.18 4.56 16.14
CA THR A 122 3.02 3.17 15.71
C THR A 122 3.72 2.25 16.73
N PRO A 123 3.48 0.94 16.68
CA PRO A 123 4.21 -0.01 17.53
C PRO A 123 5.74 0.00 17.35
N TYR A 124 6.24 0.69 16.33
CA TYR A 124 7.67 0.78 15.99
C TYR A 124 8.27 2.16 16.23
N GLY A 125 7.51 3.11 16.75
CA GLY A 125 7.90 4.49 16.97
C GLY A 125 7.00 5.49 16.25
N PHE A 126 7.52 6.67 15.94
CA PHE A 126 6.75 7.68 15.21
C PHE A 126 6.66 7.32 13.72
N ASP A 127 5.46 7.46 13.16
CA ASP A 127 5.23 7.25 11.74
C ASP A 127 5.80 8.39 10.90
N GLN A 128 6.16 8.07 9.67
CA GLN A 128 6.71 9.01 8.71
C GLN A 128 5.67 10.07 8.29
N ALA A 129 6.10 11.31 8.07
CA ALA A 129 5.20 12.42 7.70
C ALA A 129 4.42 12.12 6.41
N ASP A 130 5.10 11.56 5.41
CA ASP A 130 4.47 11.22 4.12
C ASP A 130 3.42 10.12 4.27
N HIS A 131 3.66 9.11 5.11
CA HIS A 131 2.66 8.07 5.40
C HIS A 131 1.40 8.68 6.01
N ARG A 132 1.55 9.57 7.01
CA ARG A 132 0.40 10.24 7.63
C ARG A 132 -0.36 11.14 6.65
N ALA A 133 0.36 11.88 5.79
CA ALA A 133 -0.25 12.70 4.76
C ALA A 133 -1.01 11.85 3.73
N ALA A 134 -0.42 10.74 3.29
CA ALA A 134 -1.02 9.76 2.40
C ALA A 134 -2.28 9.14 3.02
N GLY A 135 -2.19 8.68 4.27
CA GLY A 135 -3.30 8.04 4.99
C GLY A 135 -4.50 8.97 5.14
N LEU A 136 -4.28 10.21 5.63
CA LEU A 136 -5.35 11.21 5.79
C LEU A 136 -5.97 11.60 4.45
N ALA A 137 -5.14 11.86 3.43
CA ALA A 137 -5.63 12.24 2.11
C ALA A 137 -6.44 11.12 1.46
N THR A 138 -6.03 9.87 1.64
CA THR A 138 -6.76 8.70 1.12
C THR A 138 -8.09 8.51 1.82
N LEU A 139 -8.14 8.64 3.14
CA LEU A 139 -9.38 8.56 3.92
C LEU A 139 -10.41 9.56 3.43
N ASP A 140 -9.99 10.82 3.23
CA ASP A 140 -10.88 11.87 2.72
C ASP A 140 -11.27 11.64 1.26
N ALA A 141 -10.32 11.25 0.40
CA ALA A 141 -10.56 11.01 -1.01
C ALA A 141 -11.56 9.86 -1.27
N VAL A 142 -11.62 8.86 -0.38
CA VAL A 142 -12.65 7.81 -0.41
C VAL A 142 -14.05 8.42 -0.30
N ARG A 143 -14.22 9.41 0.58
CA ARG A 143 -15.49 10.12 0.72
C ARG A 143 -15.76 11.05 -0.46
N ASP A 144 -14.72 11.77 -0.91
CA ASP A 144 -14.79 12.71 -2.03
C ASP A 144 -15.23 12.01 -3.32
N ALA A 145 -14.71 10.81 -3.57
CA ALA A 145 -14.99 10.06 -4.80
C ALA A 145 -16.46 9.75 -5.01
N GLY A 146 -17.22 9.55 -3.93
CA GLY A 146 -18.67 9.33 -3.98
C GLY A 146 -19.49 10.60 -4.21
N ASN A 147 -18.91 11.77 -4.04
CA ASN A 147 -19.62 13.04 -4.14
C ASN A 147 -19.35 13.73 -5.48
N ARG A 148 -20.37 13.85 -6.33
CA ARG A 148 -20.27 14.51 -7.64
C ARG A 148 -19.71 15.94 -7.56
N TRP A 149 -20.01 16.66 -6.47
CA TRP A 149 -19.69 18.09 -6.33
C TRP A 149 -18.30 18.35 -5.75
N VAL A 150 -17.60 17.31 -5.33
CA VAL A 150 -16.18 17.40 -4.95
C VAL A 150 -15.35 17.05 -6.17
N PHE A 151 -14.49 17.95 -6.59
CA PHE A 151 -13.71 17.86 -7.84
C PHE A 151 -14.63 17.61 -9.06
N PRO A 152 -15.59 18.53 -9.33
CA PRO A 152 -16.60 18.35 -10.39
C PRO A 152 -16.00 18.26 -11.79
N GLU A 153 -14.81 18.83 -12.02
CA GLU A 153 -14.06 18.74 -13.28
C GLU A 153 -13.74 17.31 -13.68
N GLN A 154 -13.55 16.41 -12.70
CA GLN A 154 -13.32 14.99 -13.00
C GLN A 154 -14.55 14.32 -13.62
N VAL A 155 -15.76 14.81 -13.26
CA VAL A 155 -17.02 14.29 -13.81
C VAL A 155 -17.33 14.98 -15.13
N ASP A 156 -17.24 16.30 -15.16
CA ASP A 156 -17.74 17.13 -16.25
C ASP A 156 -16.74 17.17 -17.43
N ASP A 157 -15.44 17.20 -17.17
CA ASP A 157 -14.40 17.33 -18.21
C ASP A 157 -13.70 15.99 -18.51
N GLU A 158 -13.48 15.14 -17.48
CA GLU A 158 -12.78 13.86 -17.64
C GLU A 158 -13.76 12.67 -17.83
N GLY A 159 -15.07 12.87 -17.65
CA GLY A 159 -16.10 11.82 -17.81
C GLY A 159 -16.09 10.75 -16.71
N LEU A 160 -15.36 10.96 -15.63
CA LEU A 160 -15.29 10.03 -14.51
C LEU A 160 -16.58 10.12 -13.67
N GLN A 161 -17.23 8.97 -13.44
CA GLN A 161 -18.43 8.94 -12.63
C GLN A 161 -18.10 8.87 -11.12
N PRO A 162 -18.93 9.49 -10.25
CA PRO A 162 -18.82 9.30 -8.82
C PRO A 162 -18.81 7.82 -8.47
N HIS A 163 -17.97 7.44 -7.50
CA HIS A 163 -17.85 6.06 -7.08
C HIS A 163 -17.79 5.95 -5.56
N SER A 164 -18.66 5.10 -5.00
CA SER A 164 -18.71 4.82 -3.56
C SER A 164 -17.89 3.59 -3.24
N VAL A 165 -16.83 3.78 -2.47
CA VAL A 165 -16.01 2.70 -1.92
C VAL A 165 -16.76 2.04 -0.77
N ARG A 166 -16.81 0.72 -0.76
CA ARG A 166 -17.53 -0.05 0.26
C ARG A 166 -16.74 -0.20 1.56
N TRP A 167 -15.41 -0.41 1.45
CA TRP A 167 -14.54 -0.64 2.60
C TRP A 167 -13.29 0.22 2.49
N TYR A 168 -12.94 0.89 3.58
CA TYR A 168 -11.62 1.48 3.78
C TYR A 168 -10.86 0.62 4.79
N ILE A 169 -9.70 0.10 4.38
CA ILE A 169 -8.86 -0.76 5.20
C ILE A 169 -7.55 -0.04 5.50
N VAL A 170 -7.22 0.06 6.78
CA VAL A 170 -5.89 0.47 7.23
C VAL A 170 -5.16 -0.79 7.69
N PRO A 171 -4.01 -1.12 7.08
CA PRO A 171 -3.22 -2.26 7.52
C PRO A 171 -2.77 -2.06 8.97
N GLY A 172 -3.06 -3.03 9.79
CA GLY A 172 -2.67 -3.05 11.20
C GLY A 172 -1.63 -4.12 11.45
N LEU A 173 -0.83 -3.90 12.48
CA LEU A 173 0.09 -4.88 13.01
C LEU A 173 -0.52 -5.54 14.25
N ALA A 174 -0.06 -6.73 14.60
CA ALA A 174 -0.51 -7.43 15.79
C ALA A 174 -0.41 -6.49 17.01
N GLY A 175 -1.53 -6.30 17.71
CA GLY A 175 -1.63 -5.38 18.85
C GLY A 175 -2.11 -3.96 18.54
N SER A 176 -2.36 -3.62 17.28
CA SER A 176 -2.80 -2.28 16.84
C SER A 176 -4.32 -2.05 16.85
N GLY A 177 -5.09 -2.90 17.53
CA GLY A 177 -6.56 -2.81 17.50
C GLY A 177 -7.18 -3.36 16.21
N ALA A 178 -6.45 -4.18 15.45
CA ALA A 178 -6.94 -4.81 14.23
C ALA A 178 -8.25 -5.58 14.48
N THR A 179 -9.22 -5.42 13.61
CA THR A 179 -10.56 -6.03 13.72
C THR A 179 -10.69 -7.32 12.94
N HIS A 180 -9.89 -7.50 11.88
CA HIS A 180 -9.91 -8.65 10.98
C HIS A 180 -8.48 -9.10 10.64
N GLY A 181 -8.34 -10.33 10.17
CA GLY A 181 -7.07 -10.89 9.71
C GLY A 181 -7.19 -11.52 8.32
N VAL A 182 -6.06 -11.55 7.61
CA VAL A 182 -5.89 -12.32 6.37
C VAL A 182 -4.84 -13.38 6.60
N ASP A 183 -5.18 -14.65 6.36
CA ASP A 183 -4.20 -15.73 6.41
C ASP A 183 -3.33 -15.69 5.16
N VAL A 184 -2.08 -15.34 5.34
CA VAL A 184 -1.07 -15.26 4.28
C VAL A 184 -0.05 -16.39 4.34
N SER A 185 -0.33 -17.46 5.09
CA SER A 185 0.58 -18.60 5.23
C SER A 185 0.89 -19.26 3.89
N GLY A 186 2.09 -19.81 3.78
CA GLY A 186 2.50 -20.59 2.61
C GLY A 186 2.93 -19.73 1.42
N GLU A 187 2.36 -19.97 0.23
CA GLU A 187 2.75 -19.29 -1.02
C GLU A 187 2.54 -17.78 -1.00
N PRO A 188 1.43 -17.24 -0.48
CA PRO A 188 1.25 -15.79 -0.38
C PRO A 188 2.39 -15.09 0.36
N LEU A 189 2.85 -15.65 1.47
CA LEU A 189 3.98 -15.10 2.23
C LEU A 189 5.28 -15.16 1.42
N ARG A 190 5.54 -16.26 0.71
CA ARG A 190 6.73 -16.36 -0.17
C ARG A 190 6.71 -15.32 -1.28
N CYS A 191 5.56 -15.11 -1.92
CA CYS A 191 5.38 -14.06 -2.92
C CYS A 191 5.59 -12.66 -2.31
N GLY A 192 5.06 -12.39 -1.12
CA GLY A 192 5.28 -11.12 -0.44
C GLY A 192 6.75 -10.84 -0.14
N VAL A 193 7.51 -11.85 0.30
CA VAL A 193 8.95 -11.74 0.51
C VAL A 193 9.69 -11.50 -0.82
N ALA A 194 9.36 -12.26 -1.86
CA ALA A 194 9.97 -12.11 -3.18
C ALA A 194 9.65 -10.74 -3.82
N SER A 195 8.47 -10.19 -3.56
CA SER A 195 8.08 -8.84 -3.97
C SER A 195 8.96 -7.78 -3.30
N LEU A 196 9.24 -7.90 -2.00
CA LEU A 196 10.19 -7.02 -1.32
C LEU A 196 11.61 -7.18 -1.88
N GLU A 197 12.06 -8.40 -2.14
CA GLU A 197 13.38 -8.67 -2.71
C GLU A 197 13.56 -8.10 -4.13
N ALA A 198 12.48 -7.80 -4.84
CA ALA A 198 12.52 -7.12 -6.13
C ALA A 198 13.00 -5.65 -6.03
N HIS A 199 12.95 -5.04 -4.84
CA HIS A 199 13.54 -3.72 -4.55
C HIS A 199 15.05 -3.83 -4.24
N ALA A 200 15.79 -4.55 -5.07
CA ALA A 200 17.17 -4.99 -4.77
C ALA A 200 18.15 -3.82 -4.58
N ALA A 201 18.10 -2.80 -5.44
CA ALA A 201 19.02 -1.66 -5.34
C ALA A 201 18.66 -0.75 -4.16
N TYR A 202 17.35 -0.53 -3.92
CA TYR A 202 16.91 0.19 -2.72
C TYR A 202 17.35 -0.53 -1.44
N LEU A 203 17.10 -1.83 -1.33
CA LEU A 203 17.49 -2.63 -0.16
C LEU A 203 19.02 -2.64 0.06
N ALA A 204 19.81 -2.62 -1.02
CA ALA A 204 21.25 -2.54 -0.93
C ALA A 204 21.76 -1.16 -0.44
N ALA A 205 21.00 -0.10 -0.68
CA ALA A 205 21.30 1.26 -0.23
C ALA A 205 20.95 1.51 1.25
N LEU A 206 20.12 0.64 1.86
CA LEU A 206 19.76 0.79 3.27
C LEU A 206 20.95 0.51 4.19
N PRO A 207 21.03 1.18 5.37
CA PRO A 207 22.09 0.92 6.35
C PRO A 207 22.21 -0.56 6.70
N GLY A 208 23.43 -1.07 6.78
CA GLY A 208 23.73 -2.48 7.02
C GLY A 208 23.04 -3.02 8.28
N GLY A 209 22.28 -4.10 8.12
CA GLY A 209 21.48 -4.74 9.18
C GLY A 209 19.99 -4.65 9.01
N TYR A 210 19.46 -3.66 8.30
CA TYR A 210 18.00 -3.48 8.09
C TYR A 210 17.40 -4.66 7.31
N VAL A 211 18.00 -5.05 6.20
CA VAL A 211 17.58 -6.21 5.40
C VAL A 211 17.62 -7.52 6.21
N ARG A 212 18.62 -7.68 7.08
CA ARG A 212 18.77 -8.85 7.94
C ARG A 212 17.67 -8.92 9.00
N LEU A 213 17.25 -7.76 9.52
CA LEU A 213 16.18 -7.64 10.49
C LEU A 213 14.84 -8.01 9.84
N MET A 214 14.56 -7.52 8.62
CA MET A 214 13.33 -7.79 7.87
C MET A 214 13.23 -9.26 7.45
N ARG A 215 14.29 -9.86 6.93
CA ARG A 215 14.31 -11.31 6.64
C ARG A 215 13.98 -12.16 7.87
N ARG A 216 14.43 -11.77 9.07
CA ARG A 216 14.06 -12.46 10.32
C ARG A 216 12.60 -12.27 10.69
N ARG A 217 11.98 -11.13 10.38
CA ARG A 217 10.55 -10.86 10.68
C ARG A 217 9.61 -11.57 9.70
N LEU A 218 10.00 -11.68 8.45
CA LEU A 218 9.22 -12.33 7.38
C LEU A 218 9.49 -13.84 7.26
N SER A 219 10.60 -14.35 7.83
CA SER A 219 10.85 -15.79 7.87
C SER A 219 9.84 -16.48 8.79
N PRO A 220 9.24 -17.61 8.37
CA PRO A 220 8.42 -18.40 9.26
C PRO A 220 9.29 -18.83 10.45
N ILE A 221 8.75 -18.70 11.67
CA ILE A 221 9.40 -19.16 12.89
C ILE A 221 9.63 -20.66 12.71
N SER A 222 10.86 -21.05 12.34
CA SER A 222 11.24 -22.43 12.23
C SER A 222 11.39 -23.02 13.63
N GLY A 223 10.46 -23.88 14.01
CA GLY A 223 10.63 -24.87 15.06
C GLY A 223 10.72 -24.36 16.50
N GLY A 224 9.63 -24.48 17.18
CA GLY A 224 9.51 -24.43 18.62
C GLY A 224 8.03 -24.40 18.97
N ALA A 225 7.50 -25.52 19.47
CA ALA A 225 6.15 -25.61 20.00
C ALA A 225 5.98 -24.62 21.14
N GLY A 226 5.41 -23.47 20.80
CA GLY A 226 5.06 -22.40 21.69
C GLY A 226 4.08 -21.53 20.95
N ALA A 227 2.85 -22.00 20.80
CA ALA A 227 1.75 -21.22 20.31
C ALA A 227 1.58 -20.00 21.24
N ARG A 228 2.23 -18.91 20.92
CA ARG A 228 1.81 -17.60 21.38
C ARG A 228 0.78 -17.13 20.38
N ARG A 229 -0.46 -17.39 20.76
CA ARG A 229 -1.64 -16.78 20.15
C ARG A 229 -1.47 -15.27 20.25
N ALA A 230 -1.37 -14.59 19.11
CA ALA A 230 -1.60 -13.17 19.00
C ALA A 230 -3.10 -12.90 18.97
#